data_9658b3eb89fbb0061d0e644533bd6291
#
_entry.id   9658b3eb89fbb0061d0e644533bd6291
#
_cell.length_a   1.000
_cell.length_b   1.000
_cell.length_c   1.000
_cell.angle_alpha   90.00
_cell.angle_beta   90.00
_cell.angle_gamma   90.00
#
_symmetry.space_group_name_H-M   'P 1'
#
loop_
_entity.id
_entity.type
_entity.pdbx_description
1 polymer ?
#
loop_
_entity_poly.entity_id
_entity_poly.type
_entity_poly.pdbx_seq_one_letter_code
_entity_poly.pdbx_strand_id
1 'polypeptide(L)'
;MNKEQLEKAITKKNPKWKLGFIDFDEKNDTLSLKNYSWQIMSELFSTIAMFIGLSLKEFKEHVDGVPQWCFNDLSILYDNEERRYYSEENNEKAKEYFKDRIDKTSKLFLDFVDSKEDQEDVDAMFDALKEIFLSLWK
;
A
#
# COMPACT_ATOMS: atom_id res chain seq x y z
N MET A 1 11.17 12.06 11.58
CA MET A 1 12.09 11.17 10.84
C MET A 1 12.63 11.92 9.63
N ASN A 2 13.93 11.92 9.42
CA ASN A 2 14.54 12.53 8.24
C ASN A 2 14.76 11.47 7.14
N LYS A 3 15.19 11.93 5.96
CA LYS A 3 15.44 11.04 4.81
C LYS A 3 16.42 9.92 5.13
N GLU A 4 17.52 10.25 5.81
CA GLU A 4 18.55 9.27 6.16
C GLU A 4 18.00 8.16 7.05
N GLN A 5 17.24 8.51 8.06
CA GLN A 5 16.61 7.54 8.96
C GLN A 5 15.60 6.67 8.21
N LEU A 6 14.82 7.26 7.31
CA LEU A 6 13.85 6.53 6.52
C LEU A 6 14.54 5.60 5.51
N GLU A 7 15.58 6.07 4.83
CA GLU A 7 16.37 5.22 3.92
C GLU A 7 17.01 4.06 4.64
N LYS A 8 17.56 4.28 5.84
CA LYS A 8 18.13 3.21 6.66
C LYS A 8 17.08 2.17 7.04
N ALA A 9 15.88 2.61 7.42
CA ALA A 9 14.80 1.71 7.77
C ALA A 9 14.35 0.87 6.57
N ILE A 10 14.26 1.47 5.40
CA ILE A 10 13.86 0.79 4.15
C ILE A 10 14.97 -0.15 3.67
N THR A 11 16.22 0.31 3.62
CA THR A 11 17.34 -0.49 3.11
C THR A 11 17.71 -1.65 4.02
N LYS A 12 17.41 -1.57 5.30
CA LYS A 12 17.55 -2.71 6.21
C LYS A 12 16.70 -3.89 5.75
N LYS A 13 15.51 -3.62 5.22
CA LYS A 13 14.58 -4.64 4.70
C LYS A 13 14.85 -4.97 3.24
N ASN A 14 15.23 -3.98 2.45
CA ASN A 14 15.52 -4.16 1.03
C ASN A 14 16.65 -3.22 0.58
N PRO A 15 17.90 -3.72 0.55
CA PRO A 15 19.08 -2.89 0.22
C PRO A 15 19.04 -2.23 -1.17
N LYS A 16 18.17 -2.70 -2.06
CA LYS A 16 18.04 -2.14 -3.41
C LYS A 16 17.13 -0.92 -3.45
N TRP A 17 16.36 -0.66 -2.41
CA TRP A 17 15.41 0.44 -2.39
C TRP A 17 16.10 1.75 -2.00
N LYS A 18 15.75 2.80 -2.73
CA LYS A 18 16.22 4.16 -2.46
C LYS A 18 15.06 5.13 -2.68
N LEU A 19 15.03 6.18 -1.88
CA LEU A 19 14.02 7.24 -2.00
C LEU A 19 14.49 8.31 -2.99
N GLY A 20 14.68 7.92 -4.25
CA GLY A 20 15.22 8.80 -5.28
C GLY A 20 14.35 10.02 -5.63
N PHE A 21 13.09 9.99 -5.25
CA PHE A 21 12.15 11.10 -5.50
C PHE A 21 12.09 12.12 -4.35
N ILE A 22 12.84 11.90 -3.28
CA ILE A 22 12.87 12.80 -2.12
C ILE A 22 14.27 13.40 -1.98
N ASP A 23 14.34 14.73 -1.85
CA ASP A 23 15.55 15.45 -1.50
C ASP A 23 15.56 15.80 -0.03
N PHE A 24 16.71 15.63 0.59
CA PHE A 24 16.95 16.02 1.97
C PHE A 24 17.98 17.14 2.01
N ASP A 25 17.59 18.27 2.59
CA ASP A 25 18.48 19.40 2.84
C ASP A 25 18.99 19.30 4.28
N GLU A 26 20.23 18.85 4.43
CA GLU A 26 20.87 18.69 5.76
C GLU A 26 21.00 20.01 6.50
N LYS A 27 21.26 21.08 5.81
CA LYS A 27 21.47 22.40 6.38
C LYS A 27 20.22 22.93 7.09
N ASN A 28 19.06 22.73 6.46
CA ASN A 28 17.78 23.24 6.96
C ASN A 28 16.93 22.14 7.61
N ASP A 29 17.40 20.90 7.61
CA ASP A 29 16.69 19.71 8.11
C ASP A 29 15.28 19.59 7.50
N THR A 30 15.18 19.76 6.18
CA THR A 30 13.91 19.73 5.46
C THR A 30 13.91 18.66 4.38
N LEU A 31 12.70 18.14 4.11
CA LEU A 31 12.45 17.20 3.02
C LEU A 31 11.68 17.93 1.90
N SER A 32 12.02 17.64 0.67
CA SER A 32 11.31 18.15 -0.50
C SER A 32 11.22 17.07 -1.58
N LEU A 33 10.33 17.29 -2.56
CA LEU A 33 10.19 16.38 -3.69
C LEU A 33 11.19 16.76 -4.78
N LYS A 34 11.85 15.71 -5.31
CA LYS A 34 12.82 15.84 -6.39
C LYS A 34 12.10 15.75 -7.74
N ASN A 35 12.48 16.60 -8.67
CA ASN A 35 11.91 16.60 -10.03
C ASN A 35 10.39 16.85 -10.06
N TYR A 36 9.86 17.55 -9.06
CA TYR A 36 8.46 17.89 -9.00
C TYR A 36 8.15 18.96 -10.03
N SER A 37 7.29 18.65 -11.00
CA SER A 37 6.99 19.56 -12.11
C SER A 37 5.63 20.25 -11.95
N TRP A 38 5.46 21.34 -12.68
CA TRP A 38 4.19 22.04 -12.75
C TRP A 38 3.06 21.16 -13.28
N GLN A 39 3.37 20.26 -14.21
CA GLN A 39 2.40 19.31 -14.74
C GLN A 39 1.90 18.34 -13.66
N ILE A 40 2.79 17.84 -12.81
CA ILE A 40 2.41 17.01 -11.66
C ILE A 40 1.48 17.79 -10.73
N MET A 41 1.80 19.05 -10.47
CA MET A 41 1.02 19.90 -9.57
C MET A 41 -0.39 20.17 -10.12
N SER A 42 -0.53 20.40 -11.42
CA SER A 42 -1.82 20.69 -12.07
C SER A 42 -2.75 19.49 -12.10
N GLU A 43 -2.19 18.27 -12.08
CA GLU A 43 -2.95 17.00 -12.09
C GLU A 43 -2.66 16.18 -10.82
N LEU A 44 -2.54 16.87 -9.69
CA LEU A 44 -2.08 16.25 -8.45
C LEU A 44 -2.97 15.09 -8.00
N PHE A 45 -4.28 15.25 -8.08
CA PHE A 45 -5.21 14.20 -7.66
C PHE A 45 -5.07 12.92 -8.52
N SER A 46 -4.89 13.07 -9.84
CA SER A 46 -4.65 11.94 -10.74
C SER A 46 -3.29 11.30 -10.48
N THR A 47 -2.28 12.13 -10.22
CA THR A 47 -0.93 11.65 -9.91
C THR A 47 -0.92 10.83 -8.62
N ILE A 48 -1.60 11.32 -7.58
CA ILE A 48 -1.72 10.60 -6.31
C ILE A 48 -2.47 9.27 -6.52
N ALA A 49 -3.59 9.30 -7.22
CA ALA A 49 -4.39 8.10 -7.47
C ALA A 49 -3.59 7.06 -8.27
N MET A 50 -2.86 7.49 -9.29
CA MET A 50 -2.00 6.61 -10.08
C MET A 50 -0.87 6.02 -9.22
N PHE A 51 -0.23 6.84 -8.41
CA PHE A 51 0.84 6.39 -7.53
C PHE A 51 0.34 5.33 -6.55
N ILE A 52 -0.78 5.57 -5.90
CA ILE A 52 -1.37 4.61 -4.96
C ILE A 52 -1.77 3.32 -5.69
N GLY A 53 -2.46 3.43 -6.80
CA GLY A 53 -2.91 2.27 -7.57
C GLY A 53 -1.77 1.39 -8.05
N LEU A 54 -0.73 1.99 -8.63
CA LEU A 54 0.45 1.25 -9.11
C LEU A 54 1.26 0.68 -7.95
N SER A 55 1.39 1.42 -6.85
CA SER A 55 2.10 0.94 -5.66
C SER A 55 1.40 -0.26 -5.03
N LEU A 56 0.08 -0.25 -4.97
CA LEU A 56 -0.70 -1.40 -4.48
C LEU A 56 -0.55 -2.61 -5.38
N LYS A 57 -0.56 -2.40 -6.68
CA LYS A 57 -0.37 -3.47 -7.66
C LYS A 57 0.98 -4.13 -7.49
N GLU A 58 2.02 -3.33 -7.29
CA GLU A 58 3.37 -3.83 -7.03
C GLU A 58 3.45 -4.54 -5.67
N PHE A 59 2.87 -3.96 -4.64
CA PHE A 59 2.83 -4.55 -3.31
C PHE A 59 2.19 -5.95 -3.32
N LYS A 60 1.11 -6.12 -4.06
CA LYS A 60 0.40 -7.40 -4.20
C LYS A 60 1.33 -8.54 -4.61
N GLU A 61 2.28 -8.26 -5.51
CA GLU A 61 3.21 -9.27 -6.00
C GLU A 61 4.23 -9.72 -4.96
N HIS A 62 4.38 -8.97 -3.87
CA HIS A 62 5.38 -9.22 -2.83
C HIS A 62 4.77 -9.54 -1.46
N VAL A 63 3.49 -9.88 -1.42
CA VAL A 63 2.80 -10.22 -0.16
C VAL A 63 3.30 -11.55 0.38
N ASP A 64 3.82 -11.53 1.60
CA ASP A 64 4.24 -12.73 2.32
C ASP A 64 3.32 -13.08 3.48
N GLY A 65 2.94 -12.09 4.27
CA GLY A 65 2.08 -12.28 5.43
C GLY A 65 0.63 -12.02 5.12
N VAL A 66 -0.24 -12.52 5.97
CA VAL A 66 -1.69 -12.30 5.86
C VAL A 66 -2.18 -11.70 7.17
N PRO A 67 -2.88 -10.54 7.13
CA PRO A 67 -3.43 -9.95 8.34
C PRO A 67 -4.51 -10.81 8.96
N GLN A 68 -4.62 -10.77 10.28
CA GLN A 68 -5.62 -11.55 11.03
C GLN A 68 -7.05 -11.26 10.56
N TRP A 69 -7.34 -10.02 10.17
CA TRP A 69 -8.70 -9.67 9.74
C TRP A 69 -9.17 -10.46 8.51
N CYS A 70 -8.23 -10.92 7.65
CA CYS A 70 -8.59 -11.74 6.50
C CYS A 70 -9.16 -13.09 6.92
N PHE A 71 -8.56 -13.72 7.94
CA PHE A 71 -9.08 -14.96 8.51
C PHE A 71 -10.44 -14.74 9.17
N ASN A 72 -10.57 -13.63 9.89
CA ASN A 72 -11.82 -13.28 10.55
C ASN A 72 -12.96 -13.05 9.54
N ASP A 73 -12.69 -12.32 8.47
CA ASP A 73 -13.68 -12.07 7.41
C ASP A 73 -14.14 -13.35 6.73
N LEU A 74 -13.25 -14.31 6.55
CA LEU A 74 -13.55 -15.60 5.95
C LEU A 74 -14.10 -16.62 6.97
N SER A 75 -14.23 -16.23 8.24
CA SER A 75 -14.65 -17.09 9.33
C SER A 75 -13.76 -18.34 9.50
N ILE A 76 -12.47 -18.15 9.24
CA ILE A 76 -11.46 -19.23 9.40
C ILE A 76 -10.95 -19.20 10.83
N LEU A 77 -11.07 -20.34 11.52
CA LEU A 77 -10.57 -20.51 12.87
C LEU A 77 -9.19 -21.17 12.85
N TYR A 78 -8.44 -21.04 13.95
CA TYR A 78 -7.17 -21.75 14.09
C TYR A 78 -7.40 -23.26 13.99
N ASP A 79 -6.52 -23.95 13.31
CA ASP A 79 -6.52 -25.43 13.27
C ASP A 79 -6.05 -26.00 14.60
N ASN A 80 -5.25 -25.23 15.34
CA ASN A 80 -4.83 -25.57 16.70
C ASN A 80 -4.84 -24.29 17.54
N GLU A 81 -5.80 -24.14 18.46
CA GLU A 81 -5.97 -22.95 19.29
C GLU A 81 -4.81 -22.74 20.28
N GLU A 82 -4.22 -23.80 20.79
CA GLU A 82 -3.10 -23.70 21.74
C GLU A 82 -1.87 -23.09 21.08
N ARG A 83 -1.56 -23.51 19.86
CA ARG A 83 -0.43 -23.05 19.08
C ARG A 83 -0.75 -21.85 18.20
N ARG A 84 -2.02 -21.55 18.02
CA ARG A 84 -2.52 -20.43 17.20
C ARG A 84 -1.97 -20.42 15.77
N TYR A 85 -2.08 -21.56 15.11
CA TYR A 85 -1.69 -21.64 13.70
C TYR A 85 -2.86 -22.04 12.80
N TYR A 86 -2.73 -21.72 11.54
CA TYR A 86 -3.65 -22.11 10.48
C TYR A 86 -2.99 -23.14 9.57
N SER A 87 -3.79 -24.02 8.96
CA SER A 87 -3.29 -24.94 7.95
C SER A 87 -2.77 -24.16 6.74
N GLU A 88 -1.93 -24.81 5.94
CA GLU A 88 -1.42 -24.23 4.69
C GLU A 88 -2.56 -23.86 3.75
N GLU A 89 -3.60 -24.72 3.65
CA GLU A 89 -4.79 -24.45 2.86
C GLU A 89 -5.51 -23.18 3.31
N ASN A 90 -5.72 -23.02 4.60
CA ASN A 90 -6.37 -21.83 5.16
C ASN A 90 -5.52 -20.57 5.01
N ASN A 91 -4.20 -20.68 5.16
CA ASN A 91 -3.29 -19.58 4.89
C ASN A 91 -3.38 -19.14 3.43
N GLU A 92 -3.42 -20.08 2.49
CA GLU A 92 -3.54 -19.74 1.07
C GLU A 92 -4.90 -19.09 0.74
N LYS A 93 -5.99 -19.55 1.32
CA LYS A 93 -7.30 -18.92 1.16
C LYS A 93 -7.31 -17.48 1.66
N ALA A 94 -6.75 -17.23 2.82
CA ALA A 94 -6.68 -15.90 3.40
C ALA A 94 -5.74 -15.01 2.59
N LYS A 95 -4.64 -15.54 2.08
CA LYS A 95 -3.70 -14.82 1.24
C LYS A 95 -4.34 -14.38 -0.08
N GLU A 96 -5.08 -15.27 -0.73
CA GLU A 96 -5.82 -14.93 -1.95
C GLU A 96 -6.88 -13.85 -1.68
N TYR A 97 -7.57 -13.94 -0.56
CA TYR A 97 -8.52 -12.93 -0.13
C TYR A 97 -7.86 -11.57 0.06
N PHE A 98 -6.71 -11.54 0.71
CA PHE A 98 -5.94 -10.30 0.93
C PHE A 98 -5.48 -9.70 -0.40
N LYS A 99 -4.92 -10.52 -1.28
CA LYS A 99 -4.50 -10.10 -2.62
C LYS A 99 -5.67 -9.55 -3.44
N ASP A 100 -6.82 -10.18 -3.35
CA ASP A 100 -8.03 -9.71 -4.03
C ASP A 100 -8.47 -8.33 -3.53
N ARG A 101 -8.41 -8.10 -2.22
CA ARG A 101 -8.73 -6.80 -1.63
C ARG A 101 -7.74 -5.72 -2.07
N ILE A 102 -6.46 -6.03 -2.12
CA ILE A 102 -5.43 -5.12 -2.63
C ILE A 102 -5.70 -4.80 -4.10
N ASP A 103 -5.98 -5.80 -4.90
CA ASP A 103 -6.23 -5.66 -6.33
C ASP A 103 -7.47 -4.80 -6.61
N LYS A 104 -8.56 -5.03 -5.90
CA LYS A 104 -9.78 -4.23 -6.01
C LYS A 104 -9.53 -2.77 -5.62
N THR A 105 -8.77 -2.54 -4.56
CA THR A 105 -8.41 -1.18 -4.14
C THR A 105 -7.54 -0.50 -5.20
N SER A 106 -6.52 -1.19 -5.69
CA SER A 106 -5.67 -0.69 -6.78
C SER A 106 -6.50 -0.27 -7.98
N LYS A 107 -7.43 -1.13 -8.38
CA LYS A 107 -8.30 -0.87 -9.53
C LYS A 107 -9.15 0.38 -9.34
N LEU A 108 -9.72 0.58 -8.15
CA LEU A 108 -10.50 1.79 -7.86
C LEU A 108 -9.66 3.05 -8.08
N PHE A 109 -8.42 3.06 -7.61
CA PHE A 109 -7.52 4.20 -7.79
C PHE A 109 -7.14 4.41 -9.25
N LEU A 110 -6.83 3.34 -9.98
CA LEU A 110 -6.44 3.45 -11.39
C LEU A 110 -7.62 3.84 -12.28
N ASP A 111 -8.80 3.31 -12.04
CA ASP A 111 -10.01 3.67 -12.78
C ASP A 111 -10.37 5.15 -12.56
N PHE A 112 -10.13 5.68 -11.36
CA PHE A 112 -10.37 7.09 -11.04
C PHE A 112 -9.53 8.03 -11.91
N VAL A 113 -8.31 7.63 -12.27
CA VAL A 113 -7.45 8.45 -13.15
C VAL A 113 -8.15 8.74 -14.48
N ASP A 114 -8.93 7.80 -14.97
CA ASP A 114 -9.65 7.94 -16.24
C ASP A 114 -11.00 8.64 -16.09
N SER A 115 -11.73 8.39 -15.00
CA SER A 115 -13.09 8.90 -14.81
C SER A 115 -13.19 10.22 -14.05
N LYS A 116 -12.41 10.40 -12.98
CA LYS A 116 -12.25 11.66 -12.18
C LYS A 116 -13.54 12.30 -11.68
N GLU A 117 -14.59 11.55 -11.40
CA GLU A 117 -15.86 12.20 -11.65
C GLU A 117 -16.66 12.60 -10.44
N ASP A 118 -16.67 11.88 -9.36
CA ASP A 118 -17.50 12.32 -8.27
C ASP A 118 -16.99 11.94 -6.88
N GLN A 119 -17.62 12.52 -5.88
CA GLN A 119 -17.25 12.32 -4.48
C GLN A 119 -17.52 10.89 -4.02
N GLU A 120 -18.48 10.21 -4.60
CA GLU A 120 -18.79 8.82 -4.29
C GLU A 120 -17.64 7.90 -4.64
N ASP A 121 -17.03 8.13 -5.82
CA ASP A 121 -15.85 7.37 -6.26
C ASP A 121 -14.66 7.61 -5.34
N VAL A 122 -14.45 8.86 -4.92
CA VAL A 122 -13.38 9.23 -3.97
C VAL A 122 -13.60 8.55 -2.63
N ASP A 123 -14.82 8.57 -2.11
CA ASP A 123 -15.14 7.91 -0.84
C ASP A 123 -14.90 6.41 -0.93
N ALA A 124 -15.33 5.76 -2.01
CA ALA A 124 -15.12 4.33 -2.22
C ALA A 124 -13.63 3.97 -2.27
N MET A 125 -12.81 4.77 -2.97
CA MET A 125 -11.36 4.57 -3.08
C MET A 125 -10.70 4.63 -1.71
N PHE A 126 -10.94 5.69 -0.95
CA PHE A 126 -10.29 5.90 0.33
C PHE A 126 -10.83 4.99 1.43
N ASP A 127 -12.11 4.62 1.39
CA ASP A 127 -12.67 3.62 2.30
C ASP A 127 -12.01 2.25 2.07
N ALA A 128 -11.83 1.85 0.82
CA ALA A 128 -11.14 0.61 0.48
C ALA A 128 -9.67 0.64 0.95
N LEU A 129 -8.97 1.74 0.70
CA LEU A 129 -7.58 1.91 1.16
C LEU A 129 -7.48 1.86 2.68
N LYS A 130 -8.41 2.50 3.38
CA LYS A 130 -8.45 2.52 4.83
C LYS A 130 -8.51 1.11 5.43
N GLU A 131 -9.27 0.22 4.83
CA GLU A 131 -9.40 -1.16 5.30
C GLU A 131 -8.08 -1.93 5.29
N ILE A 132 -7.24 -1.67 4.29
CA ILE A 132 -5.98 -2.42 4.10
C ILE A 132 -4.73 -1.64 4.53
N PHE A 133 -4.85 -0.33 4.79
CA PHE A 133 -3.69 0.57 4.93
C PHE A 133 -2.68 0.11 5.98
N LEU A 134 -3.14 -0.25 7.17
CA LEU A 134 -2.25 -0.69 8.25
C LEU A 134 -1.60 -2.06 7.99
N SER A 135 -2.06 -2.76 6.96
CA SER A 135 -1.50 -4.05 6.57
C SER A 135 -0.48 -3.95 5.44
N LEU A 136 -0.23 -2.74 4.93
CA LEU A 136 0.70 -2.47 3.83
C LEU A 136 2.12 -2.18 4.35
N TRP A 137 2.60 -2.97 5.32
CA TRP A 137 3.87 -2.68 5.97
C TRP A 137 4.98 -3.66 5.67
N LYS A 138 4.72 -4.55 4.81
CA LYS A 138 5.71 -5.56 4.49
C LYS A 138 6.24 -5.41 3.03
#